data_d3b6e7d6cd33d859ab4159119ce7af18
#
_entry.id   d3b6e7d6cd33d859ab4159119ce7af18
#
_cell.length_a   1.000
_cell.length_b   1.000
_cell.length_c   1.000
_cell.angle_alpha   90.00
_cell.angle_beta   90.00
_cell.angle_gamma   90.00
#
_symmetry.space_group_name_H-M   'P 1'
#
loop_
_entity.id
_entity.type
_entity.pdbx_description
1 polymer ?
#
loop_
_entity_poly.entity_id
_entity_poly.type
_entity_poly.pdbx_seq_one_letter_code
_entity_poly.pdbx_strand_id
1 'polypeptide(L)'
;PKDLMLEVVRLLDKTENYTLLLFGAPNEIDALNFFSSAQKNTHNLAGKLTFAEELQLISSLDLMLSMDSGNAHLAANFGVETVTLWGVTHPYAGFAPFCQSMENALLSDRVRYPQIPTSVFGKTVPKGYEDCMRTIEPQLIVDRINMVLDIIQ
;
A
#
# COMPACT_ATOMS: atom_id res chain seq x y z
N PRO A 1 8.11 6.23 -2.87
CA PRO A 1 8.59 6.81 -4.15
C PRO A 1 7.67 6.37 -5.30
N LYS A 2 7.22 7.32 -6.14
CA LYS A 2 6.27 7.07 -7.23
C LYS A 2 6.82 6.10 -8.29
N ASP A 3 8.10 6.19 -8.58
CA ASP A 3 8.79 5.32 -9.53
C ASP A 3 8.76 3.84 -9.09
N LEU A 4 9.02 3.55 -7.82
CA LEU A 4 8.97 2.20 -7.29
C LEU A 4 7.53 1.66 -7.22
N MET A 5 6.55 2.50 -6.86
CA MET A 5 5.15 2.08 -6.88
C MET A 5 4.66 1.82 -8.31
N LEU A 6 5.09 2.61 -9.30
CA LEU A 6 4.80 2.34 -10.70
C LEU A 6 5.36 0.97 -11.13
N GLU A 7 6.54 0.61 -10.65
CA GLU A 7 7.12 -0.71 -10.93
C GLU A 7 6.30 -1.84 -10.31
N VAL A 8 5.82 -1.68 -9.06
CA VAL A 8 4.90 -2.65 -8.43
C VAL A 8 3.65 -2.83 -9.29
N VAL A 9 3.01 -1.72 -9.69
CA VAL A 9 1.80 -1.76 -10.53
C VAL A 9 2.08 -2.47 -11.86
N ARG A 10 3.20 -2.18 -12.53
CA ARG A 10 3.60 -2.84 -13.79
C ARG A 10 3.83 -4.32 -13.62
N LEU A 11 4.52 -4.73 -12.55
CA LEU A 11 4.80 -6.13 -12.27
C LEU A 11 3.50 -6.92 -12.06
N LEU A 12 2.55 -6.37 -11.29
CA LEU A 12 1.26 -7.01 -11.05
C LEU A 12 0.37 -7.03 -12.31
N ASP A 13 0.25 -5.89 -13.02
CA ASP A 13 -0.58 -5.77 -14.22
C ASP A 13 -0.12 -6.73 -15.34
N LYS A 14 1.21 -6.92 -15.47
CA LYS A 14 1.82 -7.81 -16.46
C LYS A 14 1.43 -9.28 -16.29
N THR A 15 1.09 -9.71 -15.07
CA THR A 15 0.68 -11.10 -14.83
C THR A 15 -0.68 -11.42 -15.43
N GLU A 16 -1.52 -10.42 -15.69
CA GLU A 16 -2.93 -10.50 -16.09
C GLU A 16 -3.82 -11.29 -15.10
N ASN A 17 -3.29 -11.63 -13.91
CA ASN A 17 -4.02 -12.37 -12.88
C ASN A 17 -4.83 -11.45 -11.95
N TYR A 18 -4.53 -10.15 -11.97
CA TYR A 18 -5.09 -9.18 -11.03
C TYR A 18 -5.82 -8.05 -11.75
N THR A 19 -6.89 -7.57 -11.12
CA THR A 19 -7.48 -6.27 -11.41
C THR A 19 -7.05 -5.32 -10.31
N LEU A 20 -6.31 -4.27 -10.67
CA LEU A 20 -5.78 -3.29 -9.73
C LEU A 20 -6.70 -2.09 -9.65
N LEU A 21 -7.21 -1.79 -8.45
CA LEU A 21 -8.09 -0.67 -8.17
C LEU A 21 -7.32 0.38 -7.35
N LEU A 22 -7.17 1.58 -7.90
CA LEU A 22 -6.44 2.68 -7.24
C LEU A 22 -7.45 3.59 -6.53
N PHE A 23 -7.39 3.60 -5.21
CA PHE A 23 -8.20 4.48 -4.36
C PHE A 23 -7.43 5.77 -4.02
N GLY A 24 -8.14 6.88 -3.95
CA GLY A 24 -7.58 8.17 -3.58
C GLY A 24 -8.61 9.28 -3.57
N ALA A 25 -8.26 10.40 -2.95
CA ALA A 25 -9.11 11.57 -2.91
C ALA A 25 -9.21 12.25 -4.30
N PRO A 26 -10.25 13.08 -4.54
CA PRO A 26 -10.42 13.76 -5.83
C PRO A 26 -9.22 14.60 -6.29
N ASN A 27 -8.44 15.14 -5.36
CA ASN A 27 -7.23 15.90 -5.67
C ASN A 27 -6.03 15.02 -6.06
N GLU A 28 -6.16 13.69 -5.98
CA GLU A 28 -5.12 12.72 -6.35
C GLU A 28 -5.36 12.08 -7.72
N ILE A 29 -6.44 12.44 -8.42
CA ILE A 29 -6.82 11.86 -9.72
C ILE A 29 -5.65 11.84 -10.71
N ASP A 30 -4.97 12.98 -10.90
CA ASP A 30 -3.85 13.09 -11.86
C ASP A 30 -2.65 12.25 -11.43
N ALA A 31 -2.37 12.20 -10.12
CA ALA A 31 -1.29 11.40 -9.57
C ALA A 31 -1.56 9.90 -9.78
N LEU A 32 -2.81 9.46 -9.62
CA LEU A 32 -3.20 8.07 -9.80
C LEU A 32 -3.35 7.68 -11.29
N ASN A 33 -3.72 8.63 -12.16
CA ASN A 33 -3.69 8.42 -13.60
C ASN A 33 -2.27 8.08 -14.10
N PHE A 34 -1.24 8.61 -13.46
CA PHE A 34 0.15 8.25 -13.78
C PHE A 34 0.41 6.75 -13.64
N PHE A 35 -0.24 6.08 -12.68
CA PHE A 35 -0.09 4.64 -12.47
C PHE A 35 -0.94 3.80 -13.42
N SER A 36 -2.14 4.27 -13.81
CA SER A 36 -3.09 3.51 -14.61
C SER A 36 -2.96 3.73 -16.13
N SER A 37 -2.39 4.85 -16.59
CA SER A 37 -2.46 5.29 -17.98
C SER A 37 -1.81 4.36 -19.02
N ALA A 38 -0.87 3.50 -18.59
CA ALA A 38 -0.17 2.58 -19.48
C ALA A 38 -0.42 1.11 -19.09
N GLN A 39 -1.40 0.85 -18.24
CA GLN A 39 -1.72 -0.47 -17.70
C GLN A 39 -3.10 -0.93 -18.17
N LYS A 40 -3.23 -2.22 -18.47
CA LYS A 40 -4.46 -2.81 -19.04
C LYS A 40 -5.51 -3.10 -17.95
N ASN A 41 -5.07 -3.62 -16.81
CA ASN A 41 -5.94 -4.09 -15.75
C ASN A 41 -5.90 -3.19 -14.49
N THR A 42 -5.45 -1.93 -14.65
CA THR A 42 -5.31 -0.97 -13.56
C THR A 42 -6.30 0.18 -13.74
N HIS A 43 -7.17 0.37 -12.76
CA HIS A 43 -8.28 1.33 -12.82
C HIS A 43 -8.16 2.38 -11.72
N ASN A 44 -8.11 3.66 -12.11
CA ASN A 44 -8.16 4.78 -11.18
C ASN A 44 -9.63 5.04 -10.76
N LEU A 45 -9.93 4.90 -9.46
CA LEU A 45 -11.25 5.12 -8.87
C LEU A 45 -11.37 6.46 -8.12
N ALA A 46 -10.28 7.23 -8.01
CA ALA A 46 -10.28 8.48 -7.27
C ALA A 46 -11.39 9.44 -7.75
N GLY A 47 -12.20 9.90 -6.82
CA GLY A 47 -13.31 10.81 -7.09
C GLY A 47 -14.48 10.23 -7.89
N LYS A 48 -14.52 8.92 -8.14
CA LYS A 48 -15.59 8.27 -8.91
C LYS A 48 -16.68 7.64 -8.05
N LEU A 49 -16.40 7.40 -6.79
CA LEU A 49 -17.27 6.71 -5.86
C LEU A 49 -17.64 7.63 -4.70
N THR A 50 -18.81 7.44 -4.15
CA THR A 50 -19.16 7.95 -2.83
C THR A 50 -18.42 7.13 -1.77
N PHE A 51 -18.27 7.65 -0.55
CA PHE A 51 -17.64 6.93 0.54
C PHE A 51 -18.33 5.58 0.85
N ALA A 52 -19.66 5.52 0.75
CA ALA A 52 -20.40 4.27 0.94
C ALA A 52 -20.07 3.22 -0.14
N GLU A 53 -19.96 3.64 -1.40
CA GLU A 53 -19.57 2.77 -2.51
C GLU A 53 -18.11 2.32 -2.37
N GLU A 54 -17.19 3.20 -1.92
CA GLU A 54 -15.81 2.82 -1.60
C GLU A 54 -15.76 1.74 -0.53
N LEU A 55 -16.50 1.90 0.57
CA LEU A 55 -16.56 0.90 1.65
C LEU A 55 -17.10 -0.44 1.15
N GLN A 56 -18.15 -0.42 0.33
CA GLN A 56 -18.70 -1.64 -0.26
C GLN A 56 -17.69 -2.33 -1.16
N LEU A 57 -16.96 -1.57 -1.98
CA LEU A 57 -15.92 -2.12 -2.85
C LEU A 57 -14.74 -2.66 -2.04
N ILE A 58 -14.26 -1.91 -1.04
CA ILE A 58 -13.17 -2.35 -0.15
C ILE A 58 -13.52 -3.66 0.54
N SER A 59 -14.78 -3.84 0.99
CA SER A 59 -15.22 -5.07 1.66
C SER A 59 -15.21 -6.32 0.76
N SER A 60 -15.10 -6.15 -0.55
CA SER A 60 -15.10 -7.23 -1.55
C SER A 60 -13.73 -7.46 -2.20
N LEU A 61 -12.68 -6.76 -1.75
CA LEU A 61 -11.34 -6.96 -2.26
C LEU A 61 -10.73 -8.27 -1.73
N ASP A 62 -9.92 -8.90 -2.54
CA ASP A 62 -9.11 -10.05 -2.12
C ASP A 62 -7.92 -9.62 -1.25
N LEU A 63 -7.35 -8.44 -1.53
CA LEU A 63 -6.23 -7.87 -0.79
C LEU A 63 -6.18 -6.34 -0.94
N MET A 64 -5.76 -5.66 0.13
CA MET A 64 -5.43 -4.24 0.10
C MET A 64 -3.91 -4.04 0.24
N LEU A 65 -3.26 -3.45 -0.77
CA LEU A 65 -1.93 -2.87 -0.63
C LEU A 65 -2.08 -1.40 -0.23
N SER A 66 -1.50 -1.02 0.90
CA SER A 66 -1.63 0.35 1.40
C SER A 66 -0.34 0.84 2.04
N MET A 67 -0.16 2.16 2.03
CA MET A 67 0.75 2.82 2.95
C MET A 67 0.16 2.77 4.38
N ASP A 68 0.88 3.31 5.36
CA ASP A 68 0.32 3.66 6.68
C ASP A 68 -0.79 4.72 6.49
N SER A 69 -2.01 4.26 6.22
CA SER A 69 -3.17 5.10 5.84
C SER A 69 -4.50 4.52 6.30
N GLY A 70 -5.55 5.34 6.23
CA GLY A 70 -6.92 4.96 6.60
C GLY A 70 -7.46 3.75 5.84
N ASN A 71 -7.10 3.58 4.56
CA ASN A 71 -7.60 2.47 3.73
C ASN A 71 -7.16 1.10 4.24
N ALA A 72 -5.95 0.99 4.82
CA ALA A 72 -5.49 -0.23 5.47
C ALA A 72 -6.40 -0.64 6.64
N HIS A 73 -6.83 0.34 7.46
CA HIS A 73 -7.73 0.09 8.58
C HIS A 73 -9.14 -0.25 8.11
N LEU A 74 -9.65 0.42 7.07
CA LEU A 74 -10.95 0.11 6.50
C LEU A 74 -11.00 -1.32 5.97
N ALA A 75 -10.01 -1.72 5.18
CA ALA A 75 -9.91 -3.07 4.65
C ALA A 75 -9.82 -4.12 5.78
N ALA A 76 -8.95 -3.90 6.76
CA ALA A 76 -8.79 -4.79 7.90
C ALA A 76 -10.08 -4.95 8.74
N ASN A 77 -10.88 -3.89 8.89
CA ASN A 77 -12.17 -3.94 9.60
C ASN A 77 -13.21 -4.81 8.87
N PHE A 78 -13.08 -4.99 7.56
CA PHE A 78 -13.90 -5.93 6.78
C PHE A 78 -13.30 -7.33 6.69
N GLY A 79 -12.16 -7.58 7.33
CA GLY A 79 -11.47 -8.86 7.27
C GLY A 79 -10.67 -9.08 5.97
N VAL A 80 -10.48 -8.03 5.18
CA VAL A 80 -9.65 -8.08 3.98
C VAL A 80 -8.18 -8.10 4.38
N GLU A 81 -7.40 -9.03 3.81
CA GLU A 81 -5.96 -9.09 4.04
C GLU A 81 -5.27 -7.80 3.57
N THR A 82 -4.38 -7.27 4.39
CA THR A 82 -3.67 -6.03 4.07
C THR A 82 -2.16 -6.22 4.07
N VAL A 83 -1.52 -5.81 2.97
CA VAL A 83 -0.07 -5.60 2.91
C VAL A 83 0.20 -4.12 3.10
N THR A 84 1.01 -3.76 4.10
CA THR A 84 1.26 -2.36 4.45
C THR A 84 2.72 -1.99 4.29
N LEU A 85 2.98 -0.79 3.74
CA LEU A 85 4.32 -0.25 3.50
C LEU A 85 4.62 0.87 4.51
N TRP A 86 5.71 0.70 5.25
CA TRP A 86 6.08 1.59 6.35
C TRP A 86 7.39 2.33 6.03
N GLY A 87 7.29 3.65 5.95
CA GLY A 87 8.42 4.53 5.70
C GLY A 87 9.15 4.92 7.00
N VAL A 88 8.87 6.15 7.45
CA VAL A 88 9.46 6.73 8.68
C VAL A 88 8.63 6.41 9.93
N THR A 89 7.50 5.72 9.79
CA THR A 89 6.65 5.18 10.86
C THR A 89 6.94 3.69 11.09
N HIS A 90 6.24 3.07 12.04
CA HIS A 90 6.39 1.65 12.34
C HIS A 90 5.08 1.10 12.92
N PRO A 91 4.67 -0.14 12.58
CA PRO A 91 3.44 -0.73 13.11
C PRO A 91 3.38 -0.78 14.63
N TYR A 92 4.51 -0.95 15.32
CA TYR A 92 4.58 -0.93 16.79
C TYR A 92 4.32 0.43 17.43
N ALA A 93 4.21 1.51 16.65
CA ALA A 93 3.75 2.80 17.15
C ALA A 93 2.23 2.84 17.43
N GLY A 94 1.52 1.72 17.21
CA GLY A 94 0.11 1.58 17.50
C GLY A 94 -0.83 1.80 16.30
N PHE A 95 -0.28 1.85 15.08
CA PHE A 95 -1.03 2.07 13.85
C PHE A 95 -1.14 0.85 12.93
N ALA A 96 -0.75 -0.34 13.40
CA ALA A 96 -0.97 -1.57 12.64
C ALA A 96 -2.48 -1.81 12.43
N PRO A 97 -2.92 -2.17 11.22
CA PRO A 97 -4.30 -2.54 10.98
C PRO A 97 -4.73 -3.74 11.83
N PHE A 98 -5.99 -3.74 12.25
CA PHE A 98 -6.53 -4.74 13.16
C PHE A 98 -6.45 -6.16 12.59
N CYS A 99 -6.03 -7.13 13.42
CA CYS A 99 -5.96 -8.56 13.09
C CYS A 99 -5.16 -8.90 11.82
N GLN A 100 -4.18 -8.08 11.43
CA GLN A 100 -3.31 -8.34 10.29
C GLN A 100 -2.00 -8.99 10.72
N SER A 101 -1.47 -9.90 9.90
CA SER A 101 -0.15 -10.51 10.14
C SER A 101 0.95 -9.45 10.09
N MET A 102 1.87 -9.50 11.05
CA MET A 102 3.06 -8.64 11.04
C MET A 102 4.00 -8.93 9.86
N GLU A 103 3.92 -10.10 9.26
CA GLU A 103 4.65 -10.44 8.06
C GLU A 103 4.19 -9.63 6.84
N ASN A 104 2.95 -9.12 6.86
CA ASN A 104 2.39 -8.28 5.83
C ASN A 104 2.78 -6.79 5.99
N ALA A 105 3.51 -6.44 7.05
CA ALA A 105 4.05 -5.11 7.27
C ALA A 105 5.48 -5.02 6.71
N LEU A 106 5.64 -4.45 5.52
CA LEU A 106 6.94 -4.27 4.89
C LEU A 106 7.57 -2.95 5.35
N LEU A 107 8.74 -3.04 5.93
CA LEU A 107 9.40 -1.94 6.63
C LEU A 107 10.59 -1.41 5.85
N SER A 108 10.82 -0.10 5.93
CA SER A 108 12.11 0.48 5.55
C SER A 108 13.26 -0.12 6.38
N ASP A 109 14.45 -0.23 5.78
CA ASP A 109 15.64 -0.81 6.42
C ASP A 109 16.06 -0.01 7.67
N ARG A 110 15.81 -0.57 8.85
CA ARG A 110 16.12 0.05 10.13
C ARG A 110 17.60 -0.09 10.53
N VAL A 111 18.37 -0.91 9.87
CA VAL A 111 19.82 -0.94 10.05
C VAL A 111 20.44 0.28 9.40
N ARG A 112 19.99 0.60 8.18
CA ARG A 112 20.41 1.81 7.47
C ARG A 112 19.80 3.09 8.03
N TYR A 113 18.57 3.00 8.57
CA TYR A 113 17.80 4.13 9.11
C TYR A 113 17.37 3.89 10.56
N PRO A 114 18.33 3.91 11.53
CA PRO A 114 18.09 3.42 12.89
C PRO A 114 17.16 4.27 13.74
N GLN A 115 16.83 5.50 13.32
CA GLN A 115 15.88 6.37 14.04
C GLN A 115 14.42 6.08 13.71
N ILE A 116 14.10 5.10 12.84
CA ILE A 116 12.71 4.71 12.54
C ILE A 116 12.15 3.87 13.71
N PRO A 117 10.98 4.25 14.26
CA PRO A 117 10.09 5.34 13.85
C PRO A 117 10.63 6.72 14.26
N THR A 118 10.64 7.67 13.33
CA THR A 118 11.19 9.02 13.56
C THR A 118 10.25 9.91 14.38
N SER A 119 8.97 9.56 14.39
CA SER A 119 7.91 10.12 15.24
C SER A 119 6.69 9.21 15.18
N VAL A 120 5.76 9.40 16.12
CA VAL A 120 4.53 8.58 16.20
C VAL A 120 3.70 8.68 14.90
N PHE A 121 3.55 9.87 14.34
CA PHE A 121 2.72 10.13 13.17
C PHE A 121 3.49 10.34 11.86
N GLY A 122 4.79 10.04 11.81
CA GLY A 122 5.60 10.21 10.62
C GLY A 122 5.77 11.66 10.13
N LYS A 123 5.43 12.66 10.97
CA LYS A 123 5.50 14.08 10.60
C LYS A 123 6.90 14.65 10.55
N THR A 124 7.86 13.96 11.17
CA THR A 124 9.25 14.39 11.23
C THR A 124 10.10 13.45 10.38
N VAL A 125 10.67 13.97 9.32
CA VAL A 125 11.62 13.23 8.47
C VAL A 125 13.02 13.84 8.70
N PRO A 126 13.92 13.16 9.40
CA PRO A 126 15.29 13.64 9.58
C PRO A 126 16.01 13.75 8.25
N LYS A 127 16.96 14.67 8.16
CA LYS A 127 17.83 14.80 6.98
C LYS A 127 18.53 13.48 6.66
N GLY A 128 18.42 13.04 5.41
CA GLY A 128 19.00 11.78 4.94
C GLY A 128 18.06 10.57 5.08
N TYR A 129 16.80 10.76 5.56
CA TYR A 129 15.78 9.72 5.65
C TYR A 129 14.73 9.81 4.54
N GLU A 130 14.85 10.78 3.63
CA GLU A 130 13.90 11.05 2.55
C GLU A 130 13.72 9.83 1.64
N ASP A 131 14.77 9.04 1.49
CA ASP A 131 14.82 7.84 0.63
C ASP A 131 14.65 6.51 1.38
N CYS A 132 14.27 6.51 2.66
CA CYS A 132 14.19 5.28 3.45
C CYS A 132 13.25 4.23 2.81
N MET A 133 12.14 4.65 2.21
CA MET A 133 11.21 3.75 1.52
C MET A 133 11.78 3.09 0.26
N ARG A 134 12.89 3.60 -0.29
CA ARG A 134 13.58 2.95 -1.42
C ARG A 134 14.22 1.62 -1.05
N THR A 135 14.31 1.31 0.24
CA THR A 135 14.79 0.02 0.73
C THR A 135 13.72 -1.08 0.70
N ILE A 136 12.45 -0.72 0.43
CA ILE A 136 11.38 -1.69 0.18
C ILE A 136 11.34 -1.95 -1.33
N GLU A 137 11.96 -3.05 -1.75
CA GLU A 137 12.07 -3.39 -3.16
C GLU A 137 10.70 -3.74 -3.77
N PRO A 138 10.38 -3.29 -5.00
CA PRO A 138 9.13 -3.61 -5.69
C PRO A 138 8.83 -5.11 -5.75
N GLN A 139 9.85 -5.93 -6.03
CA GLN A 139 9.68 -7.38 -6.11
C GLN A 139 9.27 -7.98 -4.76
N LEU A 140 9.81 -7.49 -3.64
CA LEU A 140 9.42 -7.93 -2.30
C LEU A 140 7.92 -7.69 -2.04
N ILE A 141 7.39 -6.55 -2.51
CA ILE A 141 5.96 -6.24 -2.38
C ILE A 141 5.13 -7.22 -3.20
N VAL A 142 5.51 -7.46 -4.45
CA VAL A 142 4.82 -8.40 -5.35
C VAL A 142 4.86 -9.83 -4.80
N ASP A 143 6.01 -10.27 -4.32
CA ASP A 143 6.16 -11.61 -3.73
C ASP A 143 5.28 -11.79 -2.49
N ARG A 144 5.18 -10.75 -1.64
CA ARG A 144 4.29 -10.79 -0.48
C ARG A 144 2.82 -10.84 -0.88
N ILE A 145 2.39 -10.05 -1.88
CA ILE A 145 1.02 -10.08 -2.40
C ILE A 145 0.69 -11.48 -2.93
N ASN A 146 1.54 -12.06 -3.76
CA ASN A 146 1.34 -13.40 -4.31
C ASN A 146 1.23 -14.45 -3.20
N MET A 147 2.12 -14.38 -2.20
CA MET A 147 2.12 -15.32 -1.07
C MET A 147 0.83 -15.22 -0.25
N VAL A 148 0.31 -14.02 0.00
CA VAL A 148 -0.95 -13.83 0.75
C VAL A 148 -2.13 -14.37 -0.06
N LEU A 149 -2.20 -14.08 -1.35
CA LEU A 149 -3.29 -14.53 -2.23
C LEU A 149 -3.26 -16.05 -2.47
N ASP A 150 -2.09 -16.68 -2.54
CA ASP A 150 -1.95 -18.13 -2.64
C ASP A 150 -2.42 -18.88 -1.38
N ILE A 151 -2.34 -18.23 -0.21
CA ILE A 151 -2.85 -18.80 1.06
C ILE A 151 -4.38 -18.75 1.12
N ILE A 152 -5.00 -17.75 0.48
CA ILE A 152 -6.45 -17.53 0.50
C ILE A 152 -7.19 -18.47 -0.48
N GLN A 153 -6.52 -18.94 -1.54
CA GLN A 153 -7.06 -19.88 -2.52
C GLN A 153 -7.04 -21.33 -1.99
#